data_20c809d4f82c9e40b35ad7f813c624b4
#
_entry.id   20c809d4f82c9e40b35ad7f813c624b4
#
_cell.length_a   1.000
_cell.length_b   1.000
_cell.length_c   1.000
_cell.angle_alpha   90.00
_cell.angle_beta   90.00
_cell.angle_gamma   90.00
#
_symmetry.space_group_name_H-M   'P 1'
#
loop_
_entity.id
_entity.type
_entity.pdbx_description
1 polymer ?
#
loop_
_entity_poly.entity_id
_entity_poly.type
_entity_poly.pdbx_seq_one_letter_code
_entity_poly.pdbx_strand_id
1 'polypeptide(L)'
;MMPDASNSYDEWQPKISLARSVNDNWNVYGNWGVGFKAGGFNSQGSAAVLQNNFNTPLGSGININDQYDKETSSAFELGAKGSVADGKVSLEVAVFHTDVTDMQFFEFFTGGFGLLRVVSNIDEVEIYGLETTFNALVSESWTVFGSAAFNESDIGKNSARPNTEGNSSPYTPDYTLNLGAQYLVAVNDGAELSFRADWRLTGPTWFHTVQDETVRTSFDLFFPGLGTADFSKTKRDSYNTLDLRLELSGQEDWRVALYGLNVFDEDVLSEVIPAAEFGGTFVAPGAGRTLGVEFGYQF
;
A
#
# COMPACT_ATOMS: atom_id res chain seq x y z
N MET A 1 -37.27 -0.10 -10.13
CA MET A 1 -36.21 -1.08 -10.45
C MET A 1 -35.37 -0.42 -11.54
N MET A 2 -34.11 -0.20 -11.32
CA MET A 2 -33.24 0.30 -12.39
C MET A 2 -33.08 -0.80 -13.45
N PRO A 3 -32.97 -0.44 -14.73
CA PRO A 3 -32.70 -1.43 -15.78
C PRO A 3 -31.33 -2.08 -15.52
N ASP A 4 -31.20 -3.35 -15.88
CA ASP A 4 -29.91 -4.04 -15.87
C ASP A 4 -28.95 -3.29 -16.80
N ALA A 5 -27.81 -2.89 -16.28
CA ALA A 5 -26.76 -2.24 -17.03
C ALA A 5 -25.62 -3.24 -17.30
N SER A 6 -25.09 -3.24 -18.51
CA SER A 6 -23.93 -4.04 -18.88
C SER A 6 -22.95 -3.19 -19.68
N ASN A 7 -21.67 -3.41 -19.44
CA ASN A 7 -20.59 -2.81 -20.21
C ASN A 7 -19.49 -3.85 -20.43
N SER A 8 -18.71 -3.70 -21.49
CA SER A 8 -17.55 -4.53 -21.77
C SER A 8 -16.32 -3.65 -21.89
N TYR A 9 -15.21 -4.12 -21.35
CA TYR A 9 -13.94 -3.41 -21.35
C TYR A 9 -12.88 -4.29 -21.97
N ASP A 10 -12.11 -3.72 -22.86
CA ASP A 10 -10.93 -4.32 -23.46
C ASP A 10 -9.77 -3.34 -23.44
N GLU A 11 -8.56 -3.88 -23.38
CA GLU A 11 -7.32 -3.10 -23.45
C GLU A 11 -6.20 -3.91 -24.06
N TRP A 12 -5.42 -3.27 -24.90
CA TRP A 12 -4.19 -3.84 -25.42
C TRP A 12 -3.07 -3.64 -24.39
N GLN A 13 -2.48 -4.75 -23.91
CA GLN A 13 -1.46 -4.76 -22.86
C GLN A 13 -0.08 -5.16 -23.41
N PRO A 14 0.60 -4.28 -24.16
CA PRO A 14 1.94 -4.56 -24.63
C PRO A 14 2.92 -4.59 -23.45
N LYS A 15 3.94 -5.45 -23.59
CA LYS A 15 5.07 -5.51 -22.65
C LYS A 15 6.38 -5.65 -23.45
N ILE A 16 7.36 -4.85 -23.08
CA ILE A 16 8.73 -4.93 -23.60
C ILE A 16 9.68 -5.08 -22.42
N SER A 17 10.57 -6.06 -22.51
CA SER A 17 11.62 -6.28 -21.51
C SER A 17 12.95 -6.48 -22.23
N LEU A 18 13.97 -5.75 -21.80
CA LEU A 18 15.33 -5.87 -22.30
C LEU A 18 16.25 -6.11 -21.10
N ALA A 19 17.14 -7.06 -21.23
CA ALA A 19 18.16 -7.32 -20.21
C ALA A 19 19.51 -7.57 -20.88
N ARG A 20 20.58 -7.13 -20.22
CA ARG A 20 21.95 -7.33 -20.67
C ARG A 20 22.87 -7.64 -19.51
N SER A 21 23.65 -8.69 -19.64
CA SER A 21 24.78 -8.94 -18.75
C SER A 21 25.92 -7.96 -19.08
N VAL A 22 26.30 -7.16 -18.10
CA VAL A 22 27.42 -6.21 -18.20
C VAL A 22 28.74 -6.96 -18.03
N ASN A 23 28.74 -7.92 -17.10
CA ASN A 23 29.81 -8.87 -16.84
C ASN A 23 29.24 -10.11 -16.14
N ASP A 24 30.08 -11.02 -15.66
CA ASP A 24 29.65 -12.28 -15.02
C ASP A 24 28.83 -12.05 -13.74
N ASN A 25 28.95 -10.91 -13.11
CA ASN A 25 28.33 -10.61 -11.82
C ASN A 25 27.18 -9.58 -11.92
N TRP A 26 27.01 -8.85 -13.03
CA TRP A 26 26.05 -7.77 -13.13
C TRP A 26 25.19 -7.83 -14.38
N ASN A 27 23.89 -7.67 -14.17
CA ASN A 27 22.89 -7.49 -15.22
C ASN A 27 22.20 -6.14 -15.06
N VAL A 28 21.95 -5.48 -16.18
CA VAL A 28 21.06 -4.32 -16.26
C VAL A 28 19.82 -4.69 -17.05
N TYR A 29 18.69 -4.09 -16.72
CA TYR A 29 17.45 -4.36 -17.39
C TYR A 29 16.57 -3.12 -17.48
N GLY A 30 15.68 -3.12 -18.46
CA GLY A 30 14.61 -2.14 -18.59
C GLY A 30 13.33 -2.84 -18.98
N ASN A 31 12.24 -2.46 -18.35
CA ASN A 31 10.91 -2.97 -18.59
C ASN A 31 9.97 -1.82 -18.91
N TRP A 32 9.06 -2.05 -19.82
CA TRP A 32 7.89 -1.22 -20.00
C TRP A 32 6.68 -2.12 -20.26
N GLY A 33 5.52 -1.74 -19.69
CA GLY A 33 4.31 -2.49 -19.91
C GLY A 33 3.06 -1.69 -19.59
N VAL A 34 1.95 -2.08 -20.22
CA VAL A 34 0.62 -1.54 -19.99
C VAL A 34 -0.21 -2.57 -19.24
N GLY A 35 -0.85 -2.11 -18.17
CA GLY A 35 -1.84 -2.87 -17.40
C GLY A 35 -3.21 -2.20 -17.44
N PHE A 36 -4.27 -2.95 -17.13
CA PHE A 36 -5.59 -2.36 -16.96
C PHE A 36 -6.42 -3.11 -15.92
N LYS A 37 -7.42 -2.42 -15.39
CA LYS A 37 -8.44 -2.93 -14.52
C LYS A 37 -9.80 -2.52 -15.09
N ALA A 38 -10.73 -3.46 -15.22
CA ALA A 38 -12.04 -3.20 -15.81
C ALA A 38 -12.82 -2.16 -14.99
N GLY A 39 -13.59 -1.33 -15.68
CA GLY A 39 -14.57 -0.44 -15.05
C GLY A 39 -15.77 -1.21 -14.49
N GLY A 40 -16.74 -0.48 -13.99
CA GLY A 40 -17.92 -1.09 -13.39
C GLY A 40 -19.01 -0.08 -13.06
N PHE A 41 -19.90 -0.51 -12.16
CA PHE A 41 -21.07 0.27 -11.78
C PHE A 41 -21.10 0.51 -10.28
N ASN A 42 -21.40 1.73 -9.88
CA ASN A 42 -21.83 2.07 -8.54
C ASN A 42 -23.27 1.60 -8.31
N SER A 43 -23.62 1.34 -7.06
CA SER A 43 -24.96 0.87 -6.78
C SER A 43 -25.99 2.00 -6.80
N GLN A 44 -27.12 1.73 -7.44
CA GLN A 44 -28.44 2.34 -7.19
C GLN A 44 -28.54 3.88 -7.22
N GLY A 45 -28.05 4.53 -8.28
CA GLY A 45 -28.23 5.98 -8.42
C GLY A 45 -27.36 6.78 -7.46
N SER A 46 -26.17 6.32 -7.23
CA SER A 46 -25.16 6.95 -6.36
C SER A 46 -24.96 8.43 -6.73
N ALA A 47 -24.89 8.74 -8.03
CA ALA A 47 -24.77 10.13 -8.52
C ALA A 47 -25.92 11.03 -8.02
N ALA A 48 -27.16 10.54 -8.06
CA ALA A 48 -28.32 11.30 -7.59
C ALA A 48 -28.29 11.47 -6.05
N VAL A 49 -27.84 10.46 -5.31
CA VAL A 49 -27.67 10.55 -3.84
C VAL A 49 -26.65 11.62 -3.50
N LEU A 50 -25.50 11.63 -4.15
CA LEU A 50 -24.44 12.64 -3.92
C LEU A 50 -24.90 14.04 -4.31
N GLN A 51 -25.57 14.18 -5.47
CA GLN A 51 -26.10 15.47 -5.92
C GLN A 51 -27.09 16.07 -4.92
N ASN A 52 -28.00 15.26 -4.39
CA ASN A 52 -29.09 15.75 -3.54
C ASN A 52 -28.67 15.96 -2.07
N ASN A 53 -27.69 15.22 -1.57
CA ASN A 53 -27.30 15.28 -0.16
C ASN A 53 -26.00 16.07 0.10
N PHE A 54 -25.14 16.23 -0.92
CA PHE A 54 -23.85 16.90 -0.76
C PHE A 54 -23.67 18.08 -1.69
N ASN A 55 -23.84 17.92 -3.01
CA ASN A 55 -23.55 19.00 -3.95
C ASN A 55 -24.55 20.15 -3.82
N THR A 56 -25.85 19.86 -3.92
CA THR A 56 -26.91 20.90 -3.88
C THR A 56 -26.91 21.63 -2.54
N PRO A 57 -26.95 20.94 -1.37
CA PRO A 57 -27.06 21.64 -0.10
C PRO A 57 -25.74 22.20 0.44
N LEU A 58 -24.57 21.59 0.12
CA LEU A 58 -23.29 21.93 0.72
C LEU A 58 -22.32 22.59 -0.25
N GLY A 59 -22.56 22.47 -1.56
CA GLY A 59 -21.64 22.92 -2.59
C GLY A 59 -20.35 22.09 -2.64
N SER A 60 -20.43 20.79 -2.34
CA SER A 60 -19.27 19.92 -2.15
C SER A 60 -18.44 19.68 -3.43
N GLY A 61 -19.01 19.91 -4.61
CA GLY A 61 -18.31 19.75 -5.90
C GLY A 61 -17.91 18.31 -6.23
N ILE A 62 -18.57 17.32 -5.62
CA ILE A 62 -18.29 15.90 -5.85
C ILE A 62 -18.95 15.46 -7.15
N ASN A 63 -18.15 15.01 -8.12
CA ASN A 63 -18.64 14.61 -9.43
C ASN A 63 -18.40 13.12 -9.68
N ILE A 64 -19.22 12.27 -9.10
CA ILE A 64 -19.14 10.81 -9.20
C ILE A 64 -20.35 10.27 -9.95
N ASN A 65 -20.11 9.43 -10.94
CA ASN A 65 -21.13 8.83 -11.79
C ASN A 65 -21.59 7.47 -11.28
N ASP A 66 -22.73 6.98 -11.80
CA ASP A 66 -23.22 5.62 -11.52
C ASP A 66 -22.37 4.53 -12.22
N GLN A 67 -21.59 4.91 -13.22
CA GLN A 67 -20.61 4.07 -13.88
C GLN A 67 -19.24 4.69 -13.69
N TYR A 68 -18.22 3.85 -13.45
CA TYR A 68 -16.82 4.23 -13.45
C TYR A 68 -16.06 3.54 -14.58
N ASP A 69 -15.08 4.22 -15.10
CA ASP A 69 -14.31 3.78 -16.26
C ASP A 69 -13.20 2.79 -15.89
N LYS A 70 -12.64 2.13 -16.89
CA LYS A 70 -11.48 1.26 -16.74
C LYS A 70 -10.26 2.09 -16.33
N GLU A 71 -9.47 1.57 -15.42
CA GLU A 71 -8.16 2.08 -15.06
C GLU A 71 -7.11 1.50 -16.00
N THR A 72 -6.20 2.32 -16.49
CA THR A 72 -5.03 1.87 -17.26
C THR A 72 -3.75 2.40 -16.62
N SER A 73 -2.68 1.59 -16.69
CA SER A 73 -1.37 1.99 -16.20
C SER A 73 -0.30 1.75 -17.25
N SER A 74 0.63 2.70 -17.39
CA SER A 74 1.85 2.56 -18.19
C SER A 74 3.04 2.65 -17.25
N ALA A 75 3.72 1.53 -17.03
CA ALA A 75 4.82 1.42 -16.10
C ALA A 75 6.15 1.23 -16.83
N PHE A 76 7.13 2.04 -16.46
CA PHE A 76 8.51 1.93 -16.90
C PHE A 76 9.42 1.65 -15.69
N GLU A 77 10.38 0.73 -15.85
CA GLU A 77 11.36 0.39 -14.84
C GLU A 77 12.73 0.21 -15.48
N LEU A 78 13.75 0.75 -14.83
CA LEU A 78 15.15 0.54 -15.18
C LEU A 78 15.90 0.09 -13.93
N GLY A 79 16.59 -1.04 -14.02
CA GLY A 79 17.27 -1.59 -12.86
C GLY A 79 18.59 -2.27 -13.19
N ALA A 80 19.32 -2.53 -12.11
CA ALA A 80 20.52 -3.33 -12.12
C ALA A 80 20.51 -4.32 -10.97
N LYS A 81 20.94 -5.55 -11.23
CA LYS A 81 21.11 -6.56 -10.20
C LYS A 81 22.41 -7.32 -10.40
N GLY A 82 23.04 -7.62 -9.31
CA GLY A 82 24.32 -8.30 -9.36
C GLY A 82 24.85 -8.72 -8.00
N SER A 83 26.08 -9.20 -8.00
CA SER A 83 26.77 -9.63 -6.80
C SER A 83 28.18 -9.06 -6.74
N VAL A 84 28.65 -8.85 -5.51
CA VAL A 84 30.02 -8.42 -5.19
C VAL A 84 30.58 -9.30 -4.09
N ALA A 85 31.85 -9.09 -3.72
CA ALA A 85 32.56 -9.85 -2.69
C ALA A 85 32.49 -11.37 -2.93
N ASP A 86 32.85 -11.82 -4.14
CA ASP A 86 32.82 -13.24 -4.56
C ASP A 86 31.46 -13.92 -4.37
N GLY A 87 30.36 -13.17 -4.66
CA GLY A 87 28.99 -13.67 -4.55
C GLY A 87 28.39 -13.60 -3.14
N LYS A 88 29.13 -13.12 -2.15
CA LYS A 88 28.63 -13.02 -0.76
C LYS A 88 27.61 -11.91 -0.55
N VAL A 89 27.59 -10.91 -1.42
CA VAL A 89 26.64 -9.81 -1.36
C VAL A 89 25.89 -9.71 -2.68
N SER A 90 24.59 -9.88 -2.67
CA SER A 90 23.70 -9.58 -3.79
C SER A 90 23.02 -8.23 -3.59
N LEU A 91 22.91 -7.49 -4.68
CA LEU A 91 22.33 -6.14 -4.72
C LEU A 91 21.36 -6.05 -5.89
N GLU A 92 20.23 -5.38 -5.67
CA GLU A 92 19.30 -4.97 -6.72
C GLU A 92 18.91 -3.53 -6.46
N VAL A 93 18.89 -2.71 -7.52
CA VAL A 93 18.46 -1.31 -7.50
C VAL A 93 17.61 -1.08 -8.74
N ALA A 94 16.46 -0.46 -8.58
CA ALA A 94 15.57 -0.09 -9.67
C ALA A 94 15.02 1.31 -9.46
N VAL A 95 14.82 2.04 -10.54
CA VAL A 95 14.00 3.25 -10.61
C VAL A 95 12.79 2.96 -11.47
N PHE A 96 11.65 3.48 -11.09
CA PHE A 96 10.42 3.26 -11.82
C PHE A 96 9.61 4.55 -11.96
N HIS A 97 8.77 4.57 -12.98
CA HIS A 97 7.76 5.59 -13.21
C HIS A 97 6.51 4.92 -13.76
N THR A 98 5.36 5.24 -13.19
CA THR A 98 4.07 4.70 -13.57
C THR A 98 3.06 5.84 -13.73
N ASP A 99 2.53 5.98 -14.94
CA ASP A 99 1.37 6.80 -15.23
C ASP A 99 0.11 5.96 -15.10
N VAL A 100 -0.85 6.42 -14.33
CA VAL A 100 -2.15 5.78 -14.17
C VAL A 100 -3.23 6.74 -14.67
N THR A 101 -4.02 6.26 -15.62
CA THR A 101 -5.18 6.98 -16.16
C THR A 101 -6.46 6.36 -15.61
N ASP A 102 -7.39 7.20 -15.17
CA ASP A 102 -8.67 6.78 -14.60
C ASP A 102 -8.51 5.83 -13.40
N MET A 103 -7.57 6.12 -12.51
CA MET A 103 -7.32 5.35 -11.30
C MET A 103 -8.61 5.16 -10.49
N GLN A 104 -8.97 3.92 -10.20
CA GLN A 104 -10.20 3.61 -9.45
C GLN A 104 -9.97 3.77 -7.95
N PHE A 105 -10.66 4.73 -7.36
CA PHE A 105 -10.63 4.99 -5.93
C PHE A 105 -12.05 4.88 -5.33
N PHE A 106 -12.18 4.23 -4.20
CA PHE A 106 -13.46 4.12 -3.51
C PHE A 106 -13.56 5.08 -2.33
N GLU A 107 -14.77 5.59 -2.16
CA GLU A 107 -15.12 6.49 -1.06
C GLU A 107 -16.39 6.01 -0.36
N PHE A 108 -16.54 6.39 0.91
CA PHE A 108 -17.75 6.14 1.68
C PHE A 108 -18.46 7.44 1.99
N PHE A 109 -19.76 7.41 1.79
CA PHE A 109 -20.67 8.50 2.16
C PHE A 109 -21.74 7.96 3.08
N THR A 110 -22.14 8.75 4.05
CA THR A 110 -23.18 8.39 5.03
C THR A 110 -24.16 9.52 5.20
N GLY A 111 -25.41 9.18 5.50
CA GLY A 111 -26.50 10.14 5.67
C GLY A 111 -27.82 9.46 5.94
N GLY A 112 -28.92 10.16 5.77
CA GLY A 112 -30.28 9.61 5.90
C GLY A 112 -30.59 8.45 4.96
N PHE A 113 -29.78 8.27 3.92
CA PHE A 113 -29.82 7.15 2.96
C PHE A 113 -29.04 5.90 3.43
N GLY A 114 -28.38 5.95 4.59
CA GLY A 114 -27.50 4.91 5.11
C GLY A 114 -26.05 5.07 4.67
N LEU A 115 -25.32 3.95 4.56
CA LEU A 115 -23.93 3.90 4.07
C LEU A 115 -23.92 3.65 2.56
N LEU A 116 -23.28 4.52 1.82
CA LEU A 116 -23.03 4.41 0.39
C LEU A 116 -21.54 4.29 0.13
N ARG A 117 -21.11 3.20 -0.51
CA ARG A 117 -19.77 3.05 -1.07
C ARG A 117 -19.84 3.34 -2.56
N VAL A 118 -18.99 4.21 -3.03
CA VAL A 118 -18.85 4.53 -4.46
C VAL A 118 -17.41 4.38 -4.91
N VAL A 119 -17.24 4.10 -6.20
CA VAL A 119 -15.96 4.14 -6.89
C VAL A 119 -15.99 5.33 -7.84
N SER A 120 -14.95 6.15 -7.80
CA SER A 120 -14.69 7.22 -8.75
C SER A 120 -13.42 6.93 -9.54
N ASN A 121 -13.24 7.63 -10.66
CA ASN A 121 -11.97 7.65 -11.35
C ASN A 121 -11.21 8.92 -10.98
N ILE A 122 -9.93 8.79 -10.68
CA ILE A 122 -8.97 9.89 -10.62
C ILE A 122 -8.33 9.94 -12.01
N ASP A 123 -8.52 11.04 -12.73
CA ASP A 123 -8.20 11.11 -14.16
C ASP A 123 -6.72 10.81 -14.45
N GLU A 124 -5.80 11.40 -13.69
CA GLU A 124 -4.35 11.26 -13.90
C GLU A 124 -3.62 11.15 -12.57
N VAL A 125 -2.83 10.09 -12.40
CA VAL A 125 -1.96 9.89 -11.25
C VAL A 125 -0.58 9.46 -11.75
N GLU A 126 0.46 10.11 -11.24
CA GLU A 126 1.84 9.71 -11.46
C GLU A 126 2.42 9.10 -10.19
N ILE A 127 3.19 8.03 -10.33
CA ILE A 127 3.94 7.40 -9.22
C ILE A 127 5.34 7.10 -9.72
N TYR A 128 6.34 7.57 -9.01
CA TYR A 128 7.73 7.27 -9.34
C TYR A 128 8.56 7.02 -8.09
N GLY A 129 9.64 6.30 -8.23
CA GLY A 129 10.43 5.96 -7.08
C GLY A 129 11.72 5.20 -7.36
N LEU A 130 12.33 4.85 -6.25
CA LEU A 130 13.56 4.06 -6.19
C LEU A 130 13.34 2.88 -5.25
N GLU A 131 13.74 1.70 -5.70
CA GLU A 131 13.76 0.50 -4.90
C GLU A 131 15.16 -0.10 -4.83
N THR A 132 15.52 -0.66 -3.69
CA THR A 132 16.77 -1.39 -3.53
C THR A 132 16.56 -2.58 -2.61
N THR A 133 17.27 -3.66 -2.90
CA THR A 133 17.31 -4.87 -2.08
C THR A 133 18.75 -5.35 -1.97
N PHE A 134 19.14 -5.82 -0.79
CA PHE A 134 20.42 -6.48 -0.60
C PHE A 134 20.29 -7.73 0.26
N ASN A 135 21.21 -8.67 0.03
CA ASN A 135 21.43 -9.81 0.89
C ASN A 135 22.96 -10.02 1.01
N ALA A 136 23.45 -10.13 2.24
CA ALA A 136 24.88 -10.23 2.53
C ALA A 136 25.17 -11.39 3.48
N LEU A 137 25.97 -12.33 3.00
CA LEU A 137 26.58 -13.38 3.83
C LEU A 137 27.83 -12.78 4.51
N VAL A 138 27.62 -12.21 5.71
CA VAL A 138 28.68 -11.51 6.46
C VAL A 138 29.73 -12.49 7.01
N SER A 139 29.29 -13.69 7.41
CA SER A 139 30.12 -14.82 7.80
C SER A 139 29.38 -16.14 7.53
N GLU A 140 30.00 -17.26 7.83
CA GLU A 140 29.34 -18.58 7.71
C GLU A 140 28.06 -18.69 8.56
N SER A 141 27.97 -17.92 9.64
CA SER A 141 26.84 -17.92 10.57
C SER A 141 25.91 -16.70 10.43
N TRP A 142 26.35 -15.61 9.82
CA TRP A 142 25.58 -14.38 9.77
C TRP A 142 25.16 -14.00 8.36
N THR A 143 23.87 -13.85 8.17
CA THR A 143 23.24 -13.24 6.99
C THR A 143 22.54 -11.96 7.40
N VAL A 144 22.76 -10.86 6.67
CA VAL A 144 22.04 -9.60 6.82
C VAL A 144 21.37 -9.28 5.49
N PHE A 145 20.13 -8.87 5.53
CA PHE A 145 19.35 -8.55 4.34
C PHE A 145 18.46 -7.36 4.57
N GLY A 146 18.07 -6.69 3.51
CA GLY A 146 17.18 -5.56 3.62
C GLY A 146 16.68 -5.07 2.29
N SER A 147 15.69 -4.19 2.37
CA SER A 147 15.14 -3.46 1.24
C SER A 147 14.75 -2.05 1.65
N ALA A 148 14.79 -1.14 0.69
CA ALA A 148 14.26 0.21 0.82
C ALA A 148 13.49 0.56 -0.44
N ALA A 149 12.34 1.21 -0.28
CA ALA A 149 11.61 1.86 -1.35
C ALA A 149 11.29 3.29 -0.95
N PHE A 150 11.44 4.21 -1.88
CA PHE A 150 11.06 5.60 -1.76
C PHE A 150 10.13 5.92 -2.92
N ASN A 151 8.94 6.42 -2.59
CA ASN A 151 7.89 6.69 -3.56
C ASN A 151 7.49 8.16 -3.47
N GLU A 152 7.24 8.75 -4.61
CA GLU A 152 6.54 10.02 -4.74
C GLU A 152 5.35 9.81 -5.67
N SER A 153 4.21 10.37 -5.32
CA SER A 153 2.99 10.24 -6.10
C SER A 153 2.25 11.55 -6.14
N ASP A 154 1.65 11.87 -7.28
CA ASP A 154 0.90 13.09 -7.52
C ASP A 154 -0.41 12.81 -8.25
N ILE A 155 -1.49 13.43 -7.77
CA ILE A 155 -2.77 13.48 -8.47
C ILE A 155 -2.71 14.66 -9.44
N GLY A 156 -2.35 14.40 -10.69
CA GLY A 156 -2.23 15.45 -11.73
C GLY A 156 -3.57 16.03 -12.11
N LYS A 157 -4.64 15.19 -12.12
CA LYS A 157 -6.00 15.61 -12.43
C LYS A 157 -7.04 14.74 -11.76
N ASN A 158 -8.09 15.37 -11.23
CA ASN A 158 -9.21 14.67 -10.61
C ASN A 158 -10.55 15.38 -10.86
N SER A 159 -11.22 15.05 -11.95
CA SER A 159 -12.53 15.65 -12.29
C SER A 159 -13.64 15.27 -11.29
N ALA A 160 -13.49 14.17 -10.56
CA ALA A 160 -14.41 13.77 -9.50
C ALA A 160 -14.28 14.66 -8.25
N ARG A 161 -13.06 15.13 -7.97
CA ARG A 161 -12.72 16.02 -6.86
C ARG A 161 -11.59 17.00 -7.24
N PRO A 162 -11.86 18.09 -7.95
CA PRO A 162 -10.82 19.00 -8.46
C PRO A 162 -9.95 19.65 -7.36
N ASN A 163 -10.45 19.74 -6.14
CA ASN A 163 -9.70 20.24 -4.99
C ASN A 163 -8.59 19.30 -4.50
N THR A 164 -8.46 18.11 -5.08
CA THR A 164 -7.45 17.12 -4.69
C THR A 164 -6.26 17.07 -5.66
N GLU A 165 -6.26 17.86 -6.71
CA GLU A 165 -5.15 17.98 -7.65
C GLU A 165 -3.91 18.52 -6.92
N GLY A 166 -2.75 17.89 -7.12
CA GLY A 166 -1.50 18.14 -6.40
C GLY A 166 -1.35 17.39 -5.08
N ASN A 167 -2.35 16.62 -4.65
CA ASN A 167 -2.25 15.76 -3.49
C ASN A 167 -1.57 14.41 -3.83
N SER A 168 -1.02 13.74 -2.82
CA SER A 168 -0.44 12.40 -2.99
C SER A 168 -1.53 11.35 -3.26
N SER A 169 -1.18 10.31 -4.01
CA SER A 169 -2.05 9.15 -4.21
C SER A 169 -2.33 8.43 -2.89
N PRO A 170 -3.61 8.11 -2.58
CA PRO A 170 -3.93 7.35 -1.38
C PRO A 170 -3.27 5.96 -1.35
N TYR A 171 -3.05 5.43 -0.16
CA TYR A 171 -2.47 4.11 0.12
C TYR A 171 -1.02 3.93 -0.37
N THR A 172 -0.35 5.00 -0.77
CA THR A 172 1.05 4.99 -1.20
C THR A 172 1.90 5.58 -0.08
N PRO A 173 2.68 4.77 0.67
CA PRO A 173 3.60 5.30 1.66
C PRO A 173 4.78 6.01 0.99
N ASP A 174 5.25 7.11 1.57
CA ASP A 174 6.39 7.88 1.04
C ASP A 174 7.68 7.04 0.99
N TYR A 175 7.83 6.11 1.95
CA TYR A 175 8.94 5.16 1.98
C TYR A 175 8.60 3.89 2.76
N THR A 176 9.32 2.81 2.45
CA THR A 176 9.37 1.60 3.27
C THR A 176 10.81 1.14 3.41
N LEU A 177 11.21 0.78 4.64
CA LEU A 177 12.52 0.23 4.94
C LEU A 177 12.35 -1.09 5.67
N ASN A 178 13.10 -2.10 5.26
CA ASN A 178 13.14 -3.40 5.92
C ASN A 178 14.61 -3.77 6.15
N LEU A 179 14.93 -4.19 7.36
CA LEU A 179 16.26 -4.67 7.71
C LEU A 179 16.11 -5.94 8.55
N GLY A 180 16.74 -7.02 8.09
CA GLY A 180 16.75 -8.28 8.78
C GLY A 180 18.15 -8.82 8.99
N ALA A 181 18.30 -9.61 10.04
CA ALA A 181 19.52 -10.35 10.33
C ALA A 181 19.17 -11.76 10.80
N GLN A 182 19.94 -12.72 10.35
CA GLN A 182 19.83 -14.11 10.77
C GLN A 182 21.20 -14.61 11.21
N TYR A 183 21.21 -15.23 12.37
CA TYR A 183 22.35 -15.96 12.91
C TYR A 183 22.04 -17.44 12.98
N LEU A 184 22.93 -18.26 12.45
CA LEU A 184 22.78 -19.70 12.40
C LEU A 184 24.03 -20.36 12.94
N VAL A 185 23.89 -21.27 13.90
CA VAL A 185 25.04 -21.96 14.50
C VAL A 185 24.67 -23.40 14.88
N ALA A 186 25.56 -24.34 14.54
CA ALA A 186 25.48 -25.70 15.05
C ALA A 186 25.77 -25.68 16.55
N VAL A 187 24.85 -26.24 17.36
CA VAL A 187 25.00 -26.38 18.81
C VAL A 187 25.77 -27.66 19.14
N ASN A 188 25.51 -28.73 18.38
CA ASN A 188 26.21 -30.00 18.42
C ASN A 188 25.99 -30.73 17.09
N ASP A 189 26.48 -31.97 16.97
CA ASP A 189 26.40 -32.78 15.73
C ASP A 189 24.97 -33.09 15.27
N GLY A 190 23.96 -32.72 16.04
CA GLY A 190 22.56 -33.02 15.72
C GLY A 190 21.57 -31.89 15.94
N ALA A 191 22.02 -30.71 16.32
CA ALA A 191 21.12 -29.58 16.57
C ALA A 191 21.69 -28.26 16.08
N GLU A 192 20.80 -27.42 15.57
CA GLU A 192 21.08 -26.09 15.06
C GLU A 192 20.26 -25.04 15.79
N LEU A 193 20.86 -23.92 16.13
CA LEU A 193 20.21 -22.76 16.69
C LEU A 193 20.18 -21.65 15.66
N SER A 194 18.98 -21.13 15.38
CA SER A 194 18.73 -19.97 14.52
C SER A 194 18.16 -18.83 15.34
N PHE A 195 18.72 -17.65 15.17
CA PHE A 195 18.13 -16.40 15.63
C PHE A 195 17.84 -15.49 14.44
N ARG A 196 16.64 -14.95 14.36
CA ARG A 196 16.23 -14.01 13.32
C ARG A 196 15.58 -12.77 13.93
N ALA A 197 15.93 -11.61 13.39
CA ALA A 197 15.32 -10.33 13.67
C ALA A 197 14.93 -9.65 12.36
N ASP A 198 13.72 -9.14 12.29
CA ASP A 198 13.17 -8.39 11.14
C ASP A 198 12.60 -7.07 11.63
N TRP A 199 13.24 -5.97 11.30
CA TRP A 199 12.76 -4.62 11.55
C TRP A 199 12.18 -4.01 10.29
N ARG A 200 11.00 -3.36 10.43
CA ARG A 200 10.30 -2.69 9.33
C ARG A 200 9.91 -1.29 9.74
N LEU A 201 10.13 -0.33 8.85
CA LEU A 201 9.66 1.05 8.97
C LEU A 201 8.80 1.37 7.75
N THR A 202 7.58 1.85 8.00
CA THR A 202 6.67 2.35 6.95
C THR A 202 6.49 3.84 7.15
N GLY A 203 6.66 4.59 6.09
CA GLY A 203 6.49 6.03 6.05
C GLY A 203 5.05 6.50 6.20
N PRO A 204 4.84 7.81 6.29
CA PRO A 204 3.52 8.39 6.32
C PRO A 204 2.70 7.94 5.12
N THR A 205 1.38 7.79 5.31
CA THR A 205 0.48 7.32 4.27
C THR A 205 -0.85 8.03 4.38
N TRP A 206 -1.32 8.63 3.29
CA TRP A 206 -2.66 9.15 3.17
C TRP A 206 -3.64 8.03 2.79
N PHE A 207 -4.83 8.04 3.38
CA PHE A 207 -5.90 7.07 3.07
C PHE A 207 -7.06 7.67 2.27
N HIS A 208 -6.95 8.95 1.91
CA HIS A 208 -7.98 9.65 1.12
C HIS A 208 -7.34 10.62 0.14
N THR A 209 -8.07 10.95 -0.94
CA THR A 209 -7.62 11.96 -1.91
C THR A 209 -7.69 13.37 -1.34
N VAL A 210 -8.71 13.67 -0.53
CA VAL A 210 -8.78 14.94 0.24
C VAL A 210 -7.79 14.84 1.40
N GLN A 211 -6.87 15.79 1.48
CA GLN A 211 -5.77 15.83 2.43
C GLN A 211 -5.70 17.26 2.99
N ASP A 212 -5.34 17.37 4.28
CA ASP A 212 -5.13 18.67 4.95
C ASP A 212 -6.27 19.70 4.82
N GLU A 213 -7.48 19.25 4.47
CA GLU A 213 -8.66 20.13 4.32
C GLU A 213 -9.72 19.86 5.39
N THR A 214 -10.48 20.91 5.71
CA THR A 214 -11.71 20.81 6.48
C THR A 214 -12.90 21.00 5.55
N VAL A 215 -13.76 20.00 5.47
CA VAL A 215 -14.90 19.96 4.55
C VAL A 215 -16.21 20.00 5.34
N ARG A 216 -17.23 20.69 4.79
CA ARG A 216 -18.57 20.67 5.37
C ARG A 216 -19.22 19.30 5.17
N THR A 217 -19.91 18.83 6.19
CA THR A 217 -20.66 17.58 6.18
C THR A 217 -22.17 17.84 6.14
N SER A 218 -22.96 16.79 5.89
CA SER A 218 -24.40 16.87 5.93
C SER A 218 -24.94 17.32 7.30
N PHE A 219 -24.20 17.09 8.38
CA PHE A 219 -24.59 17.58 9.72
C PHE A 219 -24.55 19.09 9.86
N ASP A 220 -23.72 19.80 9.08
CA ASP A 220 -23.68 21.26 9.11
C ASP A 220 -25.00 21.91 8.67
N LEU A 221 -25.86 21.19 7.93
CA LEU A 221 -27.20 21.62 7.58
C LEU A 221 -28.15 21.65 8.77
N PHE A 222 -27.94 20.77 9.74
CA PHE A 222 -28.79 20.64 10.92
C PHE A 222 -28.19 21.32 12.15
N PHE A 223 -26.84 21.33 12.21
CA PHE A 223 -26.05 21.85 13.33
C PHE A 223 -24.93 22.73 12.81
N PRO A 224 -25.23 24.00 12.41
CA PRO A 224 -24.23 24.91 11.86
C PRO A 224 -23.00 25.05 12.75
N GLY A 225 -21.82 24.84 12.15
CA GLY A 225 -20.53 24.90 12.85
C GLY A 225 -20.11 23.62 13.58
N LEU A 226 -20.94 22.59 13.59
CA LEU A 226 -20.58 21.27 14.15
C LEU A 226 -20.43 20.18 13.10
N GLY A 227 -20.78 20.47 11.86
CA GLY A 227 -20.77 19.51 10.77
C GLY A 227 -19.57 19.67 9.85
N THR A 228 -18.35 19.77 10.36
CA THR A 228 -17.11 19.79 9.58
C THR A 228 -16.28 18.54 9.83
N ALA A 229 -15.65 18.01 8.76
CA ALA A 229 -14.71 16.92 8.81
C ALA A 229 -13.29 17.44 8.54
N ASP A 230 -12.37 17.08 9.39
CA ASP A 230 -10.93 17.35 9.25
C ASP A 230 -10.25 16.16 8.57
N PHE A 231 -9.95 16.29 7.28
CA PHE A 231 -9.33 15.24 6.47
C PHE A 231 -7.83 15.08 6.76
N SER A 232 -7.19 15.99 7.52
CA SER A 232 -5.83 15.76 8.02
C SER A 232 -5.73 14.49 8.88
N LYS A 233 -6.84 14.06 9.47
CA LYS A 233 -6.97 12.81 10.23
C LYS A 233 -6.98 11.54 9.38
N THR A 234 -6.93 11.66 8.07
CA THR A 234 -6.83 10.52 7.15
C THR A 234 -5.39 10.13 6.84
N LYS A 235 -4.43 10.78 7.45
CA LYS A 235 -3.00 10.46 7.39
C LYS A 235 -2.62 9.55 8.55
N ARG A 236 -1.92 8.48 8.24
CA ARG A 236 -1.18 7.69 9.23
C ARG A 236 0.26 8.20 9.26
N ASP A 237 0.77 8.48 10.43
CA ASP A 237 2.19 8.76 10.64
C ASP A 237 3.07 7.54 10.37
N SER A 238 4.38 7.75 10.26
CA SER A 238 5.33 6.65 10.15
C SER A 238 5.31 5.78 11.40
N TYR A 239 5.45 4.50 11.22
CA TYR A 239 5.55 3.52 12.31
C TYR A 239 6.61 2.47 12.00
N ASN A 240 7.10 1.80 13.05
CA ASN A 240 8.02 0.70 12.88
C ASN A 240 7.67 -0.50 13.75
N THR A 241 7.97 -1.70 13.26
CA THR A 241 7.78 -2.95 13.98
C THR A 241 9.06 -3.76 13.99
N LEU A 242 9.25 -4.55 15.04
CA LEU A 242 10.31 -5.53 15.14
C LEU A 242 9.72 -6.90 15.44
N ASP A 243 10.08 -7.88 14.61
CA ASP A 243 9.76 -9.29 14.81
C ASP A 243 11.05 -10.05 15.18
N LEU A 244 10.97 -10.92 16.18
CA LEU A 244 12.08 -11.75 16.64
C LEU A 244 11.68 -13.21 16.63
N ARG A 245 12.62 -14.09 16.26
CA ARG A 245 12.46 -15.55 16.33
C ARG A 245 13.74 -16.22 16.79
N LEU A 246 13.62 -17.10 17.75
CA LEU A 246 14.67 -18.02 18.20
C LEU A 246 14.18 -19.44 17.98
N GLU A 247 14.89 -20.21 17.17
CA GLU A 247 14.50 -21.57 16.82
C GLU A 247 15.65 -22.55 17.09
N LEU A 248 15.32 -23.64 17.73
CA LEU A 248 16.19 -24.80 17.88
C LEU A 248 15.59 -25.96 17.07
N SER A 249 16.37 -26.52 16.16
CA SER A 249 15.99 -27.66 15.33
C SER A 249 16.97 -28.81 15.50
N GLY A 250 16.49 -30.04 15.38
CA GLY A 250 17.29 -31.26 15.51
C GLY A 250 17.24 -32.12 14.26
N GLN A 251 18.18 -33.09 14.14
CA GLN A 251 18.29 -34.00 13.00
C GLN A 251 17.09 -34.97 12.86
N GLU A 252 16.30 -35.18 13.90
CA GLU A 252 15.11 -36.01 13.89
C GLU A 252 13.85 -35.24 13.51
N ASP A 253 13.98 -34.30 12.57
CA ASP A 253 12.90 -33.51 11.97
C ASP A 253 11.97 -32.76 12.97
N TRP A 254 12.47 -32.43 14.15
CA TRP A 254 11.78 -31.60 15.13
C TRP A 254 12.33 -30.19 15.18
N ARG A 255 11.47 -29.27 15.49
CA ARG A 255 11.84 -27.88 15.76
C ARG A 255 11.00 -27.29 16.89
N VAL A 256 11.60 -26.41 17.66
CA VAL A 256 10.94 -25.58 18.67
C VAL A 256 11.35 -24.16 18.46
N ALA A 257 10.37 -23.25 18.36
CA ALA A 257 10.64 -21.83 18.21
C ALA A 257 9.91 -21.01 19.25
N LEU A 258 10.60 -19.98 19.73
CA LEU A 258 10.01 -18.84 20.45
C LEU A 258 9.96 -17.67 19.48
N TYR A 259 8.84 -16.99 19.40
CA TYR A 259 8.72 -15.82 18.54
C TYR A 259 7.97 -14.68 19.22
N GLY A 260 8.32 -13.47 18.82
CA GLY A 260 7.59 -12.25 19.15
C GLY A 260 7.37 -11.45 17.87
N LEU A 261 6.12 -11.10 17.58
CA LEU A 261 5.75 -10.20 16.50
C LEU A 261 5.41 -8.85 17.10
N ASN A 262 5.79 -7.77 16.42
CA ASN A 262 5.62 -6.40 16.89
C ASN A 262 6.07 -6.24 18.35
N VAL A 263 7.31 -6.64 18.66
CA VAL A 263 7.81 -6.67 20.05
C VAL A 263 7.89 -5.28 20.70
N PHE A 264 7.90 -4.22 19.90
CA PHE A 264 7.81 -2.85 20.37
C PHE A 264 6.40 -2.48 20.87
N ASP A 265 5.39 -3.30 20.56
CA ASP A 265 3.98 -3.04 20.87
C ASP A 265 3.47 -1.74 20.23
N GLU A 266 3.92 -1.50 19.02
CA GLU A 266 3.53 -0.31 18.24
C GLU A 266 2.06 -0.38 17.85
N ASP A 267 1.31 0.67 18.09
CA ASP A 267 -0.08 0.81 17.64
C ASP A 267 -0.11 1.16 16.15
N VAL A 268 -0.34 0.16 15.32
CA VAL A 268 -0.41 0.33 13.86
C VAL A 268 -1.86 0.52 13.44
N LEU A 269 -2.14 1.56 12.67
CA LEU A 269 -3.40 1.71 11.94
C LEU A 269 -3.27 1.04 10.57
N SER A 270 -4.00 -0.06 10.35
CA SER A 270 -4.01 -0.77 9.08
C SER A 270 -4.77 0.00 8.02
N GLU A 271 -5.86 0.66 8.41
CA GLU A 271 -6.73 1.41 7.52
C GLU A 271 -7.39 2.56 8.26
N VAL A 272 -7.60 3.66 7.53
CA VAL A 272 -8.30 4.85 8.00
C VAL A 272 -9.35 5.21 6.95
N ILE A 273 -10.63 5.10 7.33
CA ILE A 273 -11.76 5.42 6.47
C ILE A 273 -12.42 6.68 7.01
N PRO A 274 -12.35 7.81 6.29
CA PRO A 274 -13.03 9.02 6.70
C PRO A 274 -14.55 8.78 6.73
N ALA A 275 -15.15 9.18 7.83
CA ALA A 275 -16.61 9.22 8.02
C ALA A 275 -17.02 10.66 8.29
N ALA A 276 -16.76 11.51 7.31
CA ALA A 276 -16.90 12.95 7.40
C ALA A 276 -18.27 13.39 7.95
N GLU A 277 -19.33 12.70 7.54
CA GLU A 277 -20.71 13.01 7.90
C GLU A 277 -20.99 12.73 9.39
N PHE A 278 -20.18 11.89 10.03
CA PHE A 278 -20.25 11.64 11.47
C PHE A 278 -19.23 12.48 12.26
N GLY A 279 -18.51 13.37 11.61
CA GLY A 279 -17.47 14.18 12.25
C GLY A 279 -16.30 13.37 12.79
N GLY A 280 -16.08 12.16 12.22
CA GLY A 280 -15.08 11.22 12.69
C GLY A 280 -14.44 10.40 11.57
N THR A 281 -13.68 9.40 11.99
CA THR A 281 -12.94 8.50 11.10
C THR A 281 -13.04 7.10 11.66
N PHE A 282 -13.38 6.12 10.82
CA PHE A 282 -13.25 4.72 11.19
C PHE A 282 -11.80 4.29 11.01
N VAL A 283 -11.27 3.58 11.99
CA VAL A 283 -9.92 3.05 11.94
C VAL A 283 -9.95 1.53 12.15
N ALA A 284 -9.12 0.83 11.38
CA ALA A 284 -8.85 -0.58 11.60
C ALA A 284 -7.47 -0.71 12.24
N PRO A 285 -7.37 -1.18 13.50
CA PRO A 285 -6.07 -1.43 14.13
C PRO A 285 -5.39 -2.63 13.47
N GLY A 286 -4.08 -2.56 13.36
CA GLY A 286 -3.22 -3.68 13.01
C GLY A 286 -3.07 -4.65 14.18
N ALA A 287 -2.30 -5.72 13.95
CA ALA A 287 -1.99 -6.67 15.01
C ALA A 287 -1.06 -6.05 16.05
N GLY A 288 -1.45 -6.07 17.31
CA GLY A 288 -0.59 -5.74 18.44
C GLY A 288 0.50 -6.79 18.67
N ARG A 289 1.31 -6.59 19.72
CA ARG A 289 2.37 -7.55 20.09
C ARG A 289 1.82 -8.96 20.30
N THR A 290 2.43 -9.92 19.64
CA THR A 290 2.12 -11.34 19.82
C THR A 290 3.37 -12.08 20.23
N LEU A 291 3.29 -12.87 21.30
CA LEU A 291 4.36 -13.76 21.75
C LEU A 291 3.86 -15.19 21.66
N GLY A 292 4.69 -16.09 21.15
CA GLY A 292 4.26 -17.48 20.99
C GLY A 292 5.41 -18.47 21.00
N VAL A 293 5.00 -19.74 21.12
CA VAL A 293 5.85 -20.92 21.02
C VAL A 293 5.30 -21.80 19.90
N GLU A 294 6.18 -22.26 19.04
CA GLU A 294 5.86 -23.20 17.96
C GLU A 294 6.62 -24.49 18.18
N PHE A 295 5.94 -25.62 18.00
CA PHE A 295 6.56 -26.93 17.93
C PHE A 295 6.21 -27.57 16.59
N GLY A 296 7.20 -28.04 15.87
CA GLY A 296 7.05 -28.77 14.61
C GLY A 296 7.72 -30.13 14.68
N TYR A 297 7.09 -31.11 14.07
CA TYR A 297 7.67 -32.45 13.87
C TYR A 297 7.25 -32.96 12.48
N GLN A 298 8.22 -33.48 11.73
CA GLN A 298 7.97 -34.05 10.41
C GLN A 298 8.10 -35.60 10.54
N PHE A 299 7.11 -36.34 10.03
CA PHE A 299 7.05 -37.80 10.08
C PHE A 299 7.62 -38.42 8.82
#